data_ba8ab541aabc0f54a2af9df30f74c7d8
#
_entry.id   ba8ab541aabc0f54a2af9df30f74c7d8
#
_cell.length_a   1.000
_cell.length_b   1.000
_cell.length_c   1.000
_cell.angle_alpha   90.00
_cell.angle_beta   90.00
_cell.angle_gamma   90.00
#
_symmetry.space_group_name_H-M   'P 1'
#
loop_
_entity.id
_entity.type
_entity.pdbx_description
1 polymer ?
#
loop_
_entity_poly.entity_id
_entity_poly.type
_entity_poly.pdbx_seq_one_letter_code
_entity_poly.pdbx_strand_id
1 'polypeptide(L)'
;LLESRGIEVVLVNARQLSHVPGRKTDMLDCQWLQLLHSCGLLRGSFRPLESICQLRALQRERANMVSEATRAVQRMQKALDQMNVQVHRALTDLTGKTGLRMVRAMVEGERDPYRLATFRDNRCKKSEAQIAEYLTGNWRDEHLFNLQMALQLYEKVQDILAAYDQEILHLLAELQVPERAQLELPPHPNPAKEKAIRRRGEQPLRTALWRFAGVDLTRIDGISAGTAQVILSEVGLDLQAFPSEKHFVSWLRLSPKTGFSAGKPLPKKNKGTGATRVAGSLRMAALSLCHSSCALGAYFRRLARRKGGATAVFATARKLASYIYRMLRFGQDYVDEGAQAYELRFQQKRLRSITSVAKQMGYQLVPLDDTVQVSG
;
A
#
# COMPACT_ATOMS: atom_id res chain seq x y z
N LEU A 1 -15.20 -19.73 -19.66
CA LEU A 1 -15.85 -20.36 -20.83
C LEU A 1 -15.01 -21.51 -21.37
N LEU A 2 -13.68 -21.37 -21.61
CA LEU A 2 -12.84 -22.47 -22.12
C LEU A 2 -12.63 -23.54 -21.04
N GLU A 3 -12.26 -23.14 -19.84
CA GLU A 3 -12.08 -24.03 -18.68
C GLU A 3 -13.37 -24.77 -18.30
N SER A 4 -14.54 -24.10 -18.38
CA SER A 4 -15.83 -24.74 -18.12
C SER A 4 -16.20 -25.79 -19.16
N ARG A 5 -15.50 -25.85 -20.30
CA ARG A 5 -15.59 -26.90 -21.33
C ARG A 5 -14.47 -27.94 -21.24
N GLY A 6 -13.71 -27.97 -20.16
CA GLY A 6 -12.60 -28.92 -19.95
C GLY A 6 -11.34 -28.63 -20.74
N ILE A 7 -11.20 -27.43 -21.32
CA ILE A 7 -10.00 -27.03 -22.07
C ILE A 7 -8.98 -26.44 -21.10
N GLU A 8 -7.76 -26.95 -21.10
CA GLU A 8 -6.65 -26.39 -20.33
C GLU A 8 -6.28 -25.01 -20.88
N VAL A 9 -6.31 -23.99 -20.02
CA VAL A 9 -6.01 -22.60 -20.40
C VAL A 9 -4.70 -22.13 -19.76
N VAL A 10 -3.70 -21.86 -20.58
CA VAL A 10 -2.41 -21.31 -20.15
C VAL A 10 -2.38 -19.79 -20.41
N LEU A 11 -2.44 -19.00 -19.33
CA LEU A 11 -2.31 -17.55 -19.43
C LEU A 11 -0.84 -17.16 -19.57
N VAL A 12 -0.46 -16.51 -20.65
CA VAL A 12 0.93 -16.09 -20.89
C VAL A 12 1.08 -14.58 -20.91
N ASN A 13 2.26 -14.10 -20.55
CA ASN A 13 2.55 -12.67 -20.57
C ASN A 13 2.95 -12.21 -21.98
N ALA A 14 2.16 -11.35 -22.61
CA ALA A 14 2.43 -10.83 -23.95
C ALA A 14 3.84 -10.22 -24.12
N ARG A 15 4.46 -9.70 -23.07
CA ARG A 15 5.85 -9.20 -23.13
C ARG A 15 6.90 -10.30 -23.36
N GLN A 16 6.61 -11.54 -23.05
CA GLN A 16 7.50 -12.66 -23.34
C GLN A 16 7.47 -13.02 -24.83
N LEU A 17 6.38 -12.65 -25.51
CA LEU A 17 6.14 -12.92 -26.92
C LEU A 17 6.66 -11.81 -27.84
N SER A 18 6.82 -10.59 -27.33
CA SER A 18 7.12 -9.38 -28.13
C SER A 18 8.57 -9.22 -28.60
N HIS A 19 9.44 -10.21 -28.36
CA HIS A 19 10.87 -10.09 -28.66
C HIS A 19 11.27 -10.67 -30.03
N VAL A 20 10.31 -11.04 -30.87
CA VAL A 20 10.62 -11.61 -32.19
C VAL A 20 10.32 -10.57 -33.28
N PRO A 21 11.33 -10.14 -34.06
CA PRO A 21 11.15 -9.21 -35.17
C PRO A 21 10.28 -9.81 -36.29
N GLY A 22 9.53 -8.97 -37.00
CA GLY A 22 8.84 -9.38 -38.24
C GLY A 22 7.35 -9.67 -38.14
N ARG A 23 6.70 -9.42 -36.96
CA ARG A 23 5.28 -9.71 -36.77
C ARG A 23 4.42 -8.48 -36.84
N LYS A 24 3.40 -8.55 -37.69
CA LYS A 24 2.45 -7.44 -37.87
C LYS A 24 0.98 -7.86 -38.01
N THR A 25 0.64 -9.16 -37.85
CA THR A 25 -0.76 -9.63 -37.96
C THR A 25 -1.12 -10.57 -36.83
N ASP A 26 -2.39 -10.54 -36.40
CA ASP A 26 -2.93 -11.42 -35.35
C ASP A 26 -2.83 -12.90 -35.72
N MET A 27 -2.92 -13.24 -37.02
CA MET A 27 -2.77 -14.61 -37.51
C MET A 27 -1.36 -15.14 -37.25
N LEU A 28 -0.32 -14.35 -37.54
CA LEU A 28 1.08 -14.70 -37.27
C LEU A 28 1.35 -14.83 -35.75
N ASP A 29 0.67 -14.02 -34.93
CA ASP A 29 0.76 -14.14 -33.48
C ASP A 29 0.13 -15.43 -32.97
N CYS A 30 -1.01 -15.87 -33.52
CA CYS A 30 -1.62 -17.17 -33.19
C CYS A 30 -0.74 -18.35 -33.57
N GLN A 31 -0.19 -18.36 -34.80
CA GLN A 31 0.71 -19.43 -35.26
C GLN A 31 1.98 -19.54 -34.39
N TRP A 32 2.49 -18.38 -33.96
CA TRP A 32 3.65 -18.38 -33.08
C TRP A 32 3.31 -18.83 -31.66
N LEU A 33 2.17 -18.44 -31.12
CA LEU A 33 1.71 -18.94 -29.84
C LEU A 33 1.57 -20.45 -29.87
N GLN A 34 1.00 -20.99 -30.95
CA GLN A 34 0.90 -22.42 -31.20
C GLN A 34 2.27 -23.08 -31.22
N LEU A 35 3.21 -22.53 -32.00
CA LEU A 35 4.58 -23.08 -32.09
C LEU A 35 5.29 -23.07 -30.73
N LEU A 36 5.24 -21.95 -30.00
CA LEU A 36 5.85 -21.83 -28.66
C LEU A 36 5.20 -22.78 -27.66
N HIS A 37 3.90 -22.99 -27.76
CA HIS A 37 3.16 -23.94 -26.91
C HIS A 37 3.60 -25.37 -27.20
N SER A 38 3.65 -25.79 -28.47
CA SER A 38 4.08 -27.09 -28.89
C SER A 38 5.53 -27.41 -28.52
N CYS A 39 6.40 -26.38 -28.51
CA CYS A 39 7.77 -26.51 -28.05
C CYS A 39 7.96 -26.45 -26.52
N GLY A 40 6.89 -26.29 -25.73
CA GLY A 40 6.97 -26.16 -24.28
C GLY A 40 7.67 -24.89 -23.80
N LEU A 41 7.78 -23.85 -24.64
CA LEU A 41 8.49 -22.60 -24.34
C LEU A 41 7.62 -21.55 -23.67
N LEU A 42 6.29 -21.75 -23.60
CA LEU A 42 5.38 -20.85 -22.91
C LEU A 42 5.41 -21.12 -21.41
N ARG A 43 5.69 -20.05 -20.65
CA ARG A 43 5.59 -20.10 -19.19
C ARG A 43 4.26 -19.49 -18.76
N GLY A 44 3.42 -20.28 -18.10
CA GLY A 44 2.17 -19.82 -17.53
C GLY A 44 2.40 -18.67 -16.54
N SER A 45 1.57 -17.65 -16.62
CA SER A 45 1.51 -16.56 -15.62
C SER A 45 0.76 -17.04 -14.39
N PHE A 46 1.17 -16.58 -13.22
CA PHE A 46 0.47 -16.87 -11.97
C PHE A 46 -0.98 -16.38 -12.03
N ARG A 47 -1.92 -17.29 -11.86
CA ARG A 47 -3.36 -17.05 -11.69
C ARG A 47 -3.78 -17.71 -10.37
N PRO A 48 -4.35 -16.94 -9.42
CA PRO A 48 -4.91 -17.55 -8.21
C PRO A 48 -6.17 -18.36 -8.51
N LEU A 49 -6.65 -19.09 -7.51
CA LEU A 49 -7.90 -19.83 -7.55
C LEU A 49 -9.07 -18.92 -7.92
N GLU A 50 -10.16 -19.49 -8.49
CA GLU A 50 -11.31 -18.74 -9.00
C GLU A 50 -11.96 -17.88 -7.91
N SER A 51 -12.10 -18.40 -6.70
CA SER A 51 -12.63 -17.66 -5.54
C SER A 51 -11.80 -16.41 -5.20
N ILE A 52 -10.49 -16.50 -5.35
CA ILE A 52 -9.59 -15.34 -5.20
C ILE A 52 -9.74 -14.38 -6.38
N CYS A 53 -10.04 -14.87 -7.58
CA CYS A 53 -10.32 -14.01 -8.72
C CYS A 53 -11.57 -13.16 -8.51
N GLN A 54 -12.61 -13.70 -7.87
CA GLN A 54 -13.81 -12.95 -7.48
C GLN A 54 -13.47 -11.86 -6.45
N LEU A 55 -12.78 -12.20 -5.37
CA LEU A 55 -12.32 -11.22 -4.37
C LEU A 55 -11.43 -10.13 -5.00
N ARG A 56 -10.58 -10.52 -5.94
CA ARG A 56 -9.72 -9.60 -6.69
C ARG A 56 -10.54 -8.64 -7.56
N ALA A 57 -11.59 -9.11 -8.21
CA ALA A 57 -12.46 -8.28 -9.05
C ALA A 57 -13.14 -7.20 -8.19
N LEU A 58 -13.79 -7.59 -7.08
CA LEU A 58 -14.43 -6.66 -6.16
C LEU A 58 -13.45 -5.65 -5.58
N GLN A 59 -12.28 -6.10 -5.13
CA GLN A 59 -11.25 -5.22 -4.58
C GLN A 59 -10.73 -4.21 -5.61
N ARG A 60 -10.62 -4.58 -6.87
CA ARG A 60 -10.16 -3.69 -7.93
C ARG A 60 -11.20 -2.63 -8.26
N GLU A 61 -12.47 -3.01 -8.35
CA GLU A 61 -13.55 -2.04 -8.56
C GLU A 61 -13.72 -1.11 -7.36
N ARG A 62 -13.64 -1.63 -6.14
CA ARG A 62 -13.59 -0.79 -4.96
C ARG A 62 -12.45 0.25 -5.04
N ALA A 63 -11.27 -0.14 -5.49
CA ALA A 63 -10.14 0.79 -5.65
C ALA A 63 -10.40 1.84 -6.74
N ASN A 64 -11.14 1.49 -7.81
CA ASN A 64 -11.60 2.44 -8.82
C ASN A 64 -12.57 3.46 -8.21
N MET A 65 -13.52 3.01 -7.38
CA MET A 65 -14.46 3.90 -6.68
C MET A 65 -13.75 4.83 -5.70
N VAL A 66 -12.72 4.39 -4.99
CA VAL A 66 -11.87 5.28 -4.16
C VAL A 66 -11.22 6.37 -5.02
N SER A 67 -10.80 6.04 -6.25
CA SER A 67 -10.25 7.03 -7.18
C SER A 67 -11.31 8.03 -7.64
N GLU A 68 -12.55 7.59 -7.89
CA GLU A 68 -13.67 8.48 -8.23
C GLU A 68 -14.04 9.41 -7.05
N ALA A 69 -14.07 8.88 -5.81
CA ALA A 69 -14.25 9.71 -4.61
C ALA A 69 -13.17 10.81 -4.53
N THR A 70 -11.91 10.45 -4.78
CA THR A 70 -10.81 11.43 -4.79
C THR A 70 -11.00 12.50 -5.86
N ARG A 71 -11.44 12.12 -7.07
CA ARG A 71 -11.76 13.08 -8.14
C ARG A 71 -12.92 14.00 -7.78
N ALA A 72 -13.96 13.48 -7.12
CA ALA A 72 -15.07 14.28 -6.64
C ALA A 72 -14.61 15.32 -5.61
N VAL A 73 -13.75 14.94 -4.66
CA VAL A 73 -13.13 15.86 -3.69
C VAL A 73 -12.31 16.94 -4.39
N GLN A 74 -11.51 16.59 -5.39
CA GLN A 74 -10.74 17.58 -6.17
C GLN A 74 -11.65 18.56 -6.93
N ARG A 75 -12.81 18.10 -7.44
CA ARG A 75 -13.82 18.98 -8.07
C ARG A 75 -14.44 19.93 -7.05
N MET A 76 -14.81 19.43 -5.85
CA MET A 76 -15.31 20.30 -4.76
C MET A 76 -14.28 21.37 -4.40
N GLN A 77 -13.03 20.97 -4.23
CA GLN A 77 -11.95 21.89 -3.89
C GLN A 77 -11.73 22.95 -4.97
N LYS A 78 -11.75 22.53 -6.26
CA LYS A 78 -11.64 23.45 -7.40
C LYS A 78 -12.79 24.47 -7.44
N ALA A 79 -14.04 24.05 -7.18
CA ALA A 79 -15.18 24.93 -7.15
C ALA A 79 -15.05 25.97 -6.03
N LEU A 80 -14.61 25.56 -4.83
CA LEU A 80 -14.33 26.43 -3.70
C LEU A 80 -13.21 27.44 -4.01
N ASP A 81 -12.11 26.99 -4.59
CA ASP A 81 -10.97 27.83 -4.98
C ASP A 81 -11.40 28.89 -6.04
N GLN A 82 -12.26 28.53 -6.99
CA GLN A 82 -12.81 29.46 -8.00
C GLN A 82 -13.70 30.55 -7.38
N MET A 83 -14.29 30.28 -6.23
CA MET A 83 -15.02 31.27 -5.43
C MET A 83 -14.13 32.01 -4.41
N ASN A 84 -12.83 31.77 -4.42
CA ASN A 84 -11.86 32.25 -3.42
C ASN A 84 -12.17 31.78 -1.99
N VAL A 85 -12.93 30.71 -1.81
CA VAL A 85 -13.25 30.10 -0.52
C VAL A 85 -12.16 29.07 -0.18
N GLN A 86 -11.20 29.44 0.67
CA GLN A 86 -9.95 28.69 0.88
C GLN A 86 -10.09 27.68 2.02
N VAL A 87 -11.07 26.77 1.94
CA VAL A 87 -11.33 25.75 2.98
C VAL A 87 -10.08 24.90 3.28
N HIS A 88 -9.25 24.60 2.29
CA HIS A 88 -8.02 23.84 2.45
C HIS A 88 -6.96 24.52 3.34
N ARG A 89 -7.03 25.84 3.47
CA ARG A 89 -6.22 26.61 4.44
C ARG A 89 -6.84 26.63 5.82
N ALA A 90 -8.16 26.58 5.89
CA ALA A 90 -8.91 26.54 7.15
C ALA A 90 -8.83 25.18 7.82
N LEU A 91 -8.98 24.09 7.05
CA LEU A 91 -9.10 22.71 7.50
C LEU A 91 -8.07 21.83 6.84
N THR A 92 -7.61 20.80 7.56
CA THR A 92 -6.66 19.80 7.03
C THR A 92 -7.33 18.83 6.06
N ASP A 93 -8.62 18.57 6.22
CA ASP A 93 -9.38 17.58 5.45
C ASP A 93 -10.79 18.11 5.14
N LEU A 94 -11.07 18.30 3.84
CA LEU A 94 -12.37 18.73 3.34
C LEU A 94 -13.44 17.66 3.56
N THR A 95 -13.08 16.39 3.52
CA THR A 95 -14.01 15.26 3.69
C THR A 95 -14.21 14.85 5.13
N GLY A 96 -13.53 15.49 6.06
CA GLY A 96 -13.73 15.32 7.49
C GLY A 96 -15.09 15.87 7.94
N LYS A 97 -15.50 15.51 9.17
CA LYS A 97 -16.79 15.89 9.74
C LYS A 97 -17.09 17.40 9.64
N THR A 98 -16.10 18.24 9.95
CA THR A 98 -16.21 19.70 9.86
C THR A 98 -16.32 20.18 8.41
N GLY A 99 -15.45 19.69 7.53
CA GLY A 99 -15.41 20.13 6.13
C GLY A 99 -16.69 19.78 5.38
N LEU A 100 -17.22 18.56 5.51
CA LEU A 100 -18.49 18.18 4.87
C LEU A 100 -19.69 18.97 5.42
N ARG A 101 -19.73 19.29 6.73
CA ARG A 101 -20.79 20.14 7.28
C ARG A 101 -20.77 21.54 6.65
N MET A 102 -19.58 22.13 6.54
CA MET A 102 -19.42 23.44 5.91
C MET A 102 -19.83 23.40 4.43
N VAL A 103 -19.37 22.40 3.68
CA VAL A 103 -19.72 22.27 2.25
C VAL A 103 -21.21 22.09 2.05
N ARG A 104 -21.88 21.26 2.87
CA ARG A 104 -23.34 21.09 2.82
C ARG A 104 -24.07 22.39 3.12
N ALA A 105 -23.70 23.10 4.17
CA ALA A 105 -24.29 24.39 4.50
C ALA A 105 -24.10 25.41 3.38
N MET A 106 -22.93 25.45 2.73
CA MET A 106 -22.69 26.28 1.55
C MET A 106 -23.62 25.95 0.40
N VAL A 107 -23.85 24.69 0.13
CA VAL A 107 -24.77 24.21 -0.92
C VAL A 107 -26.24 24.56 -0.57
N GLU A 108 -26.59 24.51 0.72
CA GLU A 108 -27.91 24.87 1.27
C GLU A 108 -28.15 26.41 1.30
N GLY A 109 -27.17 27.22 0.97
CA GLY A 109 -27.31 28.67 0.84
C GLY A 109 -26.64 29.49 1.94
N GLU A 110 -25.96 28.89 2.90
CA GLU A 110 -25.22 29.66 3.90
C GLU A 110 -23.98 30.34 3.27
N ARG A 111 -23.83 31.64 3.51
CA ARG A 111 -22.77 32.47 2.96
C ARG A 111 -22.00 33.23 4.04
N ASP A 112 -22.55 33.30 5.28
CA ASP A 112 -21.88 33.96 6.36
C ASP A 112 -20.66 33.17 6.84
N PRO A 113 -19.43 33.70 6.67
CA PRO A 113 -18.22 33.03 7.10
C PRO A 113 -18.20 32.67 8.58
N TYR A 114 -18.78 33.50 9.44
CA TYR A 114 -18.83 33.25 10.88
C TYR A 114 -19.77 32.09 11.20
N ARG A 115 -20.96 32.03 10.58
CA ARG A 115 -21.86 30.89 10.72
C ARG A 115 -21.25 29.61 10.23
N LEU A 116 -20.59 29.63 9.07
CA LEU A 116 -19.85 28.46 8.55
C LEU A 116 -18.73 28.02 9.51
N ALA A 117 -18.04 28.96 10.16
CA ALA A 117 -16.98 28.66 11.11
C ALA A 117 -17.49 27.96 12.39
N THR A 118 -18.76 28.17 12.80
CA THR A 118 -19.35 27.48 13.98
C THR A 118 -19.42 25.95 13.80
N PHE A 119 -19.39 25.41 12.57
CA PHE A 119 -19.35 23.97 12.33
C PHE A 119 -18.01 23.31 12.71
N ARG A 120 -17.01 24.10 13.17
CA ARG A 120 -15.72 23.54 13.59
C ARG A 120 -15.86 22.51 14.70
N ASP A 121 -15.04 21.47 14.66
CA ASP A 121 -14.87 20.52 15.76
C ASP A 121 -13.82 21.07 16.75
N ASN A 122 -13.98 20.77 18.04
CA ASN A 122 -13.04 21.19 19.10
C ASN A 122 -11.59 20.79 18.86
N ARG A 123 -11.34 19.79 18.01
CA ARG A 123 -10.00 19.33 17.60
C ARG A 123 -9.37 20.19 16.51
N CYS A 124 -10.12 21.13 15.93
CA CYS A 124 -9.57 22.06 14.94
C CYS A 124 -8.57 23.01 15.63
N LYS A 125 -7.36 23.10 15.07
CA LYS A 125 -6.28 23.92 15.63
C LYS A 125 -6.57 25.43 15.52
N LYS A 126 -7.29 25.84 14.47
CA LYS A 126 -7.63 27.25 14.22
C LYS A 126 -8.89 27.66 14.96
N SER A 127 -8.96 28.93 15.40
CA SER A 127 -10.15 29.51 15.99
C SER A 127 -11.25 29.75 14.95
N GLU A 128 -12.49 30.01 15.40
CA GLU A 128 -13.60 30.32 14.49
C GLU A 128 -13.32 31.60 13.68
N ALA A 129 -12.76 32.64 14.30
CA ALA A 129 -12.39 33.86 13.60
C ALA A 129 -11.35 33.59 12.48
N GLN A 130 -10.30 32.79 12.77
CA GLN A 130 -9.31 32.42 11.77
C GLN A 130 -9.88 31.56 10.63
N ILE A 131 -10.85 30.70 10.93
CA ILE A 131 -11.55 29.90 9.92
C ILE A 131 -12.44 30.80 9.06
N ALA A 132 -13.17 31.73 9.65
CA ALA A 132 -14.05 32.66 8.95
C ALA A 132 -13.30 33.50 7.91
N GLU A 133 -12.07 33.96 8.22
CA GLU A 133 -11.21 34.68 7.26
C GLU A 133 -11.00 33.90 5.95
N TYR A 134 -10.81 32.59 6.04
CA TYR A 134 -10.61 31.72 4.85
C TYR A 134 -11.90 31.35 4.13
N LEU A 135 -13.07 31.58 4.75
CA LEU A 135 -14.38 31.28 4.19
C LEU A 135 -15.03 32.48 3.51
N THR A 136 -14.40 33.64 3.55
CA THR A 136 -14.84 34.83 2.83
C THR A 136 -14.52 34.65 1.34
N GLY A 137 -15.56 34.68 0.51
CA GLY A 137 -15.40 34.41 -0.93
C GLY A 137 -16.41 35.19 -1.78
N ASN A 138 -16.25 35.01 -3.11
CA ASN A 138 -17.17 35.54 -4.12
C ASN A 138 -18.06 34.38 -4.60
N TRP A 139 -19.29 34.37 -4.11
CA TRP A 139 -20.26 33.30 -4.35
C TRP A 139 -20.89 33.44 -5.73
N ARG A 140 -20.50 32.59 -6.67
CA ARG A 140 -20.99 32.55 -8.04
C ARG A 140 -21.82 31.31 -8.27
N ASP A 141 -23.00 31.46 -8.87
CA ASP A 141 -23.99 30.39 -9.02
C ASP A 141 -23.48 29.18 -9.79
N GLU A 142 -22.70 29.41 -10.86
CA GLU A 142 -22.12 28.33 -11.66
C GLU A 142 -21.10 27.48 -10.86
N HIS A 143 -20.37 28.09 -9.93
CA HIS A 143 -19.42 27.36 -9.10
C HIS A 143 -20.10 26.67 -7.92
N LEU A 144 -21.17 27.28 -7.38
CA LEU A 144 -22.04 26.65 -6.38
C LEU A 144 -22.74 25.41 -6.93
N PHE A 145 -23.27 25.51 -8.16
CA PHE A 145 -23.84 24.34 -8.85
C PHE A 145 -22.80 23.23 -9.05
N ASN A 146 -21.59 23.58 -9.49
CA ASN A 146 -20.50 22.60 -9.63
C ASN A 146 -20.11 21.98 -8.29
N LEU A 147 -20.10 22.75 -7.20
CA LEU A 147 -19.84 22.25 -5.83
C LEU A 147 -20.93 21.26 -5.40
N GLN A 148 -22.20 21.59 -5.64
CA GLN A 148 -23.34 20.74 -5.33
C GLN A 148 -23.25 19.40 -6.09
N MET A 149 -23.00 19.44 -7.41
CA MET A 149 -22.87 18.22 -8.21
C MET A 149 -21.68 17.35 -7.77
N ALA A 150 -20.55 17.97 -7.42
CA ALA A 150 -19.40 17.26 -6.92
C ALA A 150 -19.64 16.63 -5.53
N LEU A 151 -20.37 17.31 -4.64
CA LEU A 151 -20.78 16.77 -3.34
C LEU A 151 -21.71 15.55 -3.49
N GLN A 152 -22.76 15.68 -4.30
CA GLN A 152 -23.69 14.57 -4.58
C GLN A 152 -22.97 13.35 -5.16
N LEU A 153 -22.04 13.58 -6.11
CA LEU A 153 -21.22 12.50 -6.66
C LEU A 153 -20.37 11.85 -5.58
N TYR A 154 -19.73 12.64 -4.72
CA TYR A 154 -18.92 12.11 -3.61
C TYR A 154 -19.76 11.24 -2.68
N GLU A 155 -20.92 11.74 -2.23
CA GLU A 155 -21.82 11.01 -1.32
C GLU A 155 -22.32 9.72 -1.95
N LYS A 156 -22.72 9.74 -3.23
CA LYS A 156 -23.13 8.52 -3.94
C LYS A 156 -22.01 7.50 -4.07
N VAL A 157 -20.79 7.95 -4.33
CA VAL A 157 -19.63 7.04 -4.37
C VAL A 157 -19.32 6.46 -2.98
N GLN A 158 -19.56 7.19 -1.88
CA GLN A 158 -19.42 6.63 -0.53
C GLN A 158 -20.44 5.50 -0.27
N ASP A 159 -21.70 5.63 -0.73
CA ASP A 159 -22.71 4.55 -0.64
C ASP A 159 -22.26 3.30 -1.41
N ILE A 160 -21.73 3.51 -2.63
CA ILE A 160 -21.21 2.42 -3.46
C ILE A 160 -20.00 1.73 -2.78
N LEU A 161 -19.09 2.51 -2.18
CA LEU A 161 -17.96 1.97 -1.43
C LEU A 161 -18.41 1.12 -0.24
N ALA A 162 -19.44 1.56 0.49
CA ALA A 162 -20.01 0.81 1.59
C ALA A 162 -20.62 -0.53 1.12
N ALA A 163 -21.29 -0.54 -0.05
CA ALA A 163 -21.82 -1.76 -0.65
C ALA A 163 -20.69 -2.74 -1.04
N TYR A 164 -19.60 -2.25 -1.67
CA TYR A 164 -18.42 -3.08 -1.94
C TYR A 164 -17.78 -3.63 -0.66
N ASP A 165 -17.70 -2.85 0.40
CA ASP A 165 -17.13 -3.30 1.67
C ASP A 165 -17.96 -4.43 2.29
N GLN A 166 -19.29 -4.35 2.20
CA GLN A 166 -20.19 -5.41 2.67
C GLN A 166 -20.05 -6.68 1.82
N GLU A 167 -20.04 -6.55 0.49
CA GLU A 167 -19.91 -7.70 -0.42
C GLU A 167 -18.56 -8.41 -0.24
N ILE A 168 -17.49 -7.66 -0.05
CA ILE A 168 -16.18 -8.24 0.24
C ILE A 168 -16.17 -8.98 1.58
N LEU A 169 -16.81 -8.44 2.61
CA LEU A 169 -16.94 -9.13 3.90
C LEU A 169 -17.78 -10.42 3.79
N HIS A 170 -18.85 -10.38 3.02
CA HIS A 170 -19.69 -11.55 2.74
C HIS A 170 -18.88 -12.64 2.03
N LEU A 171 -18.19 -12.31 0.95
CA LEU A 171 -17.34 -13.25 0.21
C LEU A 171 -16.19 -13.81 1.07
N LEU A 172 -15.57 -12.98 1.92
CA LEU A 172 -14.55 -13.46 2.86
C LEU A 172 -15.12 -14.43 3.90
N ALA A 173 -16.39 -14.25 4.32
CA ALA A 173 -17.06 -15.17 5.22
C ALA A 173 -17.37 -16.53 4.55
N GLU A 174 -17.70 -16.52 3.26
CA GLU A 174 -17.89 -17.77 2.48
C GLU A 174 -16.57 -18.53 2.26
N LEU A 175 -15.47 -17.79 2.09
CA LEU A 175 -14.15 -18.36 1.80
C LEU A 175 -13.36 -18.76 3.06
N GLN A 176 -13.85 -18.43 4.27
CA GLN A 176 -13.17 -18.80 5.52
C GLN A 176 -13.23 -20.30 5.76
N VAL A 177 -12.21 -20.82 6.43
CA VAL A 177 -12.19 -22.20 6.87
C VAL A 177 -13.21 -22.39 8.00
N PRO A 178 -14.13 -23.36 7.94
CA PRO A 178 -15.20 -23.53 8.95
C PRO A 178 -14.71 -23.56 10.40
N GLU A 179 -13.56 -24.22 10.66
CA GLU A 179 -12.97 -24.34 11.98
C GLU A 179 -12.53 -22.98 12.56
N ARG A 180 -12.34 -21.98 11.73
CA ARG A 180 -11.94 -20.62 12.13
C ARG A 180 -13.11 -19.66 12.27
N ALA A 181 -14.29 -20.03 11.77
CA ALA A 181 -15.47 -19.15 11.75
C ALA A 181 -15.86 -18.65 13.15
N GLN A 182 -15.73 -19.51 14.17
CA GLN A 182 -16.09 -19.21 15.56
C GLN A 182 -14.91 -18.71 16.41
N LEU A 183 -13.69 -18.74 15.88
CA LEU A 183 -12.52 -18.28 16.65
C LEU A 183 -12.50 -16.76 16.80
N GLU A 184 -12.17 -16.30 18.00
CA GLU A 184 -11.91 -14.89 18.23
C GLU A 184 -10.49 -14.52 17.78
N LEU A 185 -10.38 -13.39 17.09
CA LEU A 185 -9.10 -12.85 16.70
C LEU A 185 -8.29 -12.44 17.94
N PRO A 186 -7.07 -12.94 18.14
CA PRO A 186 -6.23 -12.51 19.24
C PRO A 186 -5.98 -10.99 19.20
N PRO A 187 -5.88 -10.34 20.38
CA PRO A 187 -5.60 -8.90 20.43
C PRO A 187 -4.26 -8.59 19.74
N HIS A 188 -4.19 -7.39 19.15
CA HIS A 188 -2.97 -6.97 18.49
C HIS A 188 -1.86 -6.75 19.52
N PRO A 189 -0.62 -7.26 19.32
CA PRO A 189 0.48 -7.14 20.29
C PRO A 189 0.87 -5.68 20.58
N ASN A 190 0.55 -4.73 19.70
CA ASN A 190 0.71 -3.31 19.94
C ASN A 190 -0.66 -2.66 20.29
N PRO A 191 -0.89 -2.27 21.57
CA PRO A 191 -2.17 -1.69 22.01
C PRO A 191 -2.54 -0.38 21.30
N ALA A 192 -1.56 0.46 20.95
CA ALA A 192 -1.79 1.72 20.24
C ALA A 192 -2.33 1.45 18.82
N LYS A 193 -1.81 0.42 18.16
CA LYS A 193 -2.27 -0.01 16.83
C LYS A 193 -3.66 -0.63 16.91
N GLU A 194 -3.94 -1.45 17.91
CA GLU A 194 -5.28 -1.99 18.19
C GLU A 194 -6.31 -0.85 18.35
N LYS A 195 -6.00 0.14 19.18
CA LYS A 195 -6.87 1.32 19.36
C LYS A 195 -7.08 2.10 18.06
N ALA A 196 -6.04 2.21 17.23
CA ALA A 196 -6.13 2.90 15.94
C ALA A 196 -7.01 2.13 14.94
N ILE A 197 -6.93 0.80 14.89
CA ILE A 197 -7.75 -0.08 14.05
C ILE A 197 -9.23 0.06 14.45
N ARG A 198 -9.55 -0.02 15.74
CA ARG A 198 -10.91 0.17 16.27
C ARG A 198 -11.47 1.53 15.94
N ARG A 199 -10.68 2.61 16.13
CA ARG A 199 -11.09 3.98 15.83
C ARG A 199 -11.43 4.19 14.36
N ARG A 200 -10.74 3.49 13.44
CA ARG A 200 -10.97 3.55 12.00
C ARG A 200 -12.09 2.61 11.53
N GLY A 201 -12.68 1.82 12.40
CA GLY A 201 -13.70 0.83 12.03
C GLY A 201 -13.15 -0.33 11.20
N GLU A 202 -11.83 -0.59 11.23
CA GLU A 202 -11.18 -1.64 10.44
C GLU A 202 -11.25 -3.03 11.09
N GLN A 203 -11.81 -3.15 12.31
CA GLN A 203 -11.84 -4.41 13.06
C GLN A 203 -12.63 -5.53 12.35
N PRO A 204 -13.82 -5.29 11.77
CA PRO A 204 -14.54 -6.34 11.04
C PRO A 204 -13.73 -6.92 9.89
N LEU A 205 -13.11 -6.03 9.09
CA LEU A 205 -12.27 -6.45 7.97
C LEU A 205 -11.04 -7.23 8.44
N ARG A 206 -10.36 -6.78 9.50
CA ARG A 206 -9.21 -7.48 10.09
C ARG A 206 -9.59 -8.89 10.53
N THR A 207 -10.72 -9.04 11.21
CA THR A 207 -11.22 -10.34 11.67
C THR A 207 -11.56 -11.26 10.50
N ALA A 208 -12.26 -10.76 9.48
CA ALA A 208 -12.60 -11.54 8.29
C ALA A 208 -11.34 -12.00 7.53
N LEU A 209 -10.35 -11.13 7.34
CA LEU A 209 -9.08 -11.47 6.69
C LEU A 209 -8.28 -12.50 7.48
N TRP A 210 -8.26 -12.40 8.81
CA TRP A 210 -7.60 -13.38 9.65
C TRP A 210 -8.29 -14.75 9.61
N ARG A 211 -9.63 -14.80 9.68
CA ARG A 211 -10.39 -16.05 9.56
C ARG A 211 -10.16 -16.71 8.21
N PHE A 212 -10.11 -15.92 7.15
CA PHE A 212 -9.79 -16.39 5.81
C PHE A 212 -8.34 -16.88 5.68
N ALA A 213 -7.35 -16.10 6.10
CA ALA A 213 -5.93 -16.38 5.86
C ALA A 213 -5.28 -17.27 6.93
N GLY A 214 -5.83 -17.33 8.15
CA GLY A 214 -5.24 -18.00 9.31
C GLY A 214 -4.07 -17.24 9.95
N VAL A 215 -3.65 -16.14 9.35
CA VAL A 215 -2.60 -15.26 9.87
C VAL A 215 -3.05 -13.80 9.86
N ASP A 216 -2.66 -13.04 10.86
CA ASP A 216 -2.99 -11.62 10.94
C ASP A 216 -1.85 -10.77 10.37
N LEU A 217 -1.95 -10.43 9.08
CA LEU A 217 -0.95 -9.60 8.41
C LEU A 217 -0.83 -8.19 9.00
N THR A 218 -1.86 -7.71 9.73
CA THR A 218 -1.79 -6.39 10.37
C THR A 218 -0.78 -6.35 11.52
N ARG A 219 -0.31 -7.49 12.00
CA ARG A 219 0.78 -7.57 13.00
C ARG A 219 2.07 -6.99 12.44
N ILE A 220 2.31 -7.09 11.13
CA ILE A 220 3.48 -6.46 10.49
C ILE A 220 3.31 -4.94 10.55
N ASP A 221 4.34 -4.25 11.05
CA ASP A 221 4.33 -2.78 11.06
C ASP A 221 4.22 -2.19 9.66
N GLY A 222 3.37 -1.16 9.54
CA GLY A 222 3.05 -0.52 8.27
C GLY A 222 1.93 -1.20 7.47
N ILE A 223 1.51 -2.41 7.83
CA ILE A 223 0.38 -3.09 7.16
C ILE A 223 -0.92 -2.76 7.89
N SER A 224 -1.87 -2.11 7.20
CA SER A 224 -3.26 -1.89 7.63
C SER A 224 -4.16 -3.05 7.17
N ALA A 225 -5.40 -3.12 7.67
CA ALA A 225 -6.37 -4.09 7.19
C ALA A 225 -6.64 -3.93 5.68
N GLY A 226 -6.76 -2.70 5.18
CA GLY A 226 -6.91 -2.44 3.74
C GLY A 226 -5.69 -2.87 2.92
N THR A 227 -4.46 -2.70 3.44
CA THR A 227 -3.25 -3.21 2.76
C THR A 227 -3.24 -4.74 2.74
N ALA A 228 -3.61 -5.40 3.86
CA ALA A 228 -3.72 -6.85 3.94
C ALA A 228 -4.78 -7.39 2.95
N GLN A 229 -5.92 -6.70 2.81
CA GLN A 229 -6.97 -7.01 1.85
C GLN A 229 -6.43 -6.99 0.40
N VAL A 230 -5.71 -5.93 0.00
CA VAL A 230 -5.09 -5.85 -1.33
C VAL A 230 -4.10 -6.99 -1.56
N ILE A 231 -3.31 -7.35 -0.56
CA ILE A 231 -2.33 -8.44 -0.67
C ILE A 231 -3.05 -9.77 -0.88
N LEU A 232 -4.00 -10.12 -0.02
CA LEU A 232 -4.71 -11.39 -0.05
C LEU A 232 -5.57 -11.54 -1.30
N SER A 233 -6.22 -10.47 -1.76
CA SER A 233 -7.00 -10.48 -3.00
C SER A 233 -6.16 -10.64 -4.28
N GLU A 234 -4.94 -10.12 -4.30
CA GLU A 234 -4.07 -10.21 -5.48
C GLU A 234 -3.18 -11.46 -5.49
N VAL A 235 -2.83 -11.98 -4.33
CA VAL A 235 -1.89 -13.11 -4.19
C VAL A 235 -2.63 -14.41 -3.88
N GLY A 236 -3.69 -14.34 -3.04
CA GLY A 236 -4.33 -15.51 -2.47
C GLY A 236 -3.53 -16.10 -1.31
N LEU A 237 -3.89 -17.32 -0.91
CA LEU A 237 -3.25 -18.04 0.20
C LEU A 237 -2.18 -19.02 -0.27
N ASP A 238 -2.32 -19.55 -1.49
CA ASP A 238 -1.38 -20.51 -2.03
C ASP A 238 -0.13 -19.84 -2.61
N LEU A 239 0.95 -19.93 -1.87
CA LEU A 239 2.27 -19.44 -2.29
C LEU A 239 3.19 -20.55 -2.84
N GLN A 240 2.65 -21.75 -3.11
CA GLN A 240 3.47 -22.87 -3.63
C GLN A 240 4.06 -22.57 -5.01
N ALA A 241 3.36 -21.76 -5.81
CA ALA A 241 3.86 -21.25 -7.07
C ALA A 241 5.17 -20.44 -6.94
N PHE A 242 5.53 -20.02 -5.72
CA PHE A 242 6.78 -19.29 -5.44
C PHE A 242 7.72 -20.14 -4.59
N PRO A 243 8.73 -20.80 -5.16
CA PRO A 243 9.63 -21.70 -4.44
C PRO A 243 10.39 -21.05 -3.29
N SER A 244 10.61 -19.73 -3.34
CA SER A 244 11.26 -18.98 -2.26
C SER A 244 10.76 -17.53 -2.17
N GLU A 245 11.06 -16.88 -1.04
CA GLU A 245 10.77 -15.44 -0.88
C GLU A 245 11.40 -14.57 -1.96
N LYS A 246 12.56 -14.98 -2.52
CA LYS A 246 13.24 -14.27 -3.61
C LYS A 246 12.40 -14.28 -4.89
N HIS A 247 11.77 -15.43 -5.21
CA HIS A 247 10.88 -15.57 -6.35
C HIS A 247 9.62 -14.72 -6.18
N PHE A 248 9.00 -14.74 -4.99
CA PHE A 248 7.85 -13.91 -4.66
C PHE A 248 8.15 -12.41 -4.76
N VAL A 249 9.25 -11.96 -4.15
CA VAL A 249 9.70 -10.56 -4.21
C VAL A 249 10.04 -10.13 -5.64
N SER A 250 10.60 -11.03 -6.45
CA SER A 250 10.89 -10.79 -7.88
C SER A 250 9.61 -10.66 -8.70
N TRP A 251 8.64 -11.52 -8.44
CA TRP A 251 7.31 -11.45 -9.07
C TRP A 251 6.60 -10.13 -8.75
N LEU A 252 6.69 -9.66 -7.50
CA LEU A 252 6.21 -8.34 -7.08
C LEU A 252 7.03 -7.17 -7.68
N ARG A 253 8.12 -7.44 -8.41
CA ARG A 253 9.02 -6.43 -8.98
C ARG A 253 9.66 -5.50 -7.93
N LEU A 254 9.85 -6.02 -6.72
CA LEU A 254 10.55 -5.33 -5.63
C LEU A 254 12.04 -5.69 -5.55
N SER A 255 12.52 -6.57 -6.43
CA SER A 255 13.95 -6.87 -6.55
C SER A 255 14.67 -5.84 -7.41
N PRO A 256 15.88 -5.42 -7.03
CA PRO A 256 16.70 -4.57 -7.89
C PRO A 256 17.01 -5.30 -9.18
N LYS A 257 16.82 -4.65 -10.33
CA LYS A 257 17.25 -5.17 -11.63
C LYS A 257 18.73 -4.81 -11.79
N THR A 258 19.61 -5.76 -11.53
CA THR A 258 21.02 -5.68 -11.88
C THR A 258 21.22 -6.62 -13.09
N GLY A 259 21.27 -6.05 -14.28
CA GLY A 259 21.74 -6.78 -15.46
C GLY A 259 23.25 -6.58 -15.56
N PHE A 260 23.99 -7.65 -15.77
CA PHE A 260 25.39 -7.61 -16.15
C PHE A 260 25.54 -8.18 -17.57
N SER A 261 26.34 -7.55 -18.38
CA SER A 261 26.76 -8.06 -19.68
C SER A 261 28.28 -7.94 -19.76
N ALA A 262 28.95 -9.05 -20.03
CA ALA A 262 30.41 -9.13 -20.05
C ALA A 262 31.09 -8.55 -18.79
N GLY A 263 30.55 -8.85 -17.61
CA GLY A 263 31.08 -8.36 -16.32
C GLY A 263 30.78 -6.89 -15.98
N LYS A 264 30.18 -6.13 -16.91
CA LYS A 264 29.82 -4.71 -16.69
C LYS A 264 28.33 -4.56 -16.34
N PRO A 265 27.98 -3.72 -15.35
CA PRO A 265 26.58 -3.47 -15.05
C PRO A 265 25.89 -2.78 -16.23
N LEU A 266 24.80 -3.35 -16.71
CA LEU A 266 23.98 -2.73 -17.76
C LEU A 266 23.35 -1.44 -17.24
N PRO A 267 23.29 -0.38 -18.07
CA PRO A 267 22.62 0.85 -17.69
C PRO A 267 21.15 0.55 -17.34
N LYS A 268 20.68 1.14 -16.25
CA LYS A 268 19.30 1.01 -15.78
C LYS A 268 18.38 1.63 -16.84
N LYS A 269 17.89 0.82 -17.78
CA LYS A 269 16.80 1.28 -18.63
C LYS A 269 15.57 1.46 -17.76
N ASN A 270 15.16 2.71 -17.55
CA ASN A 270 13.88 3.09 -16.92
C ASN A 270 12.70 2.71 -17.86
N LYS A 271 12.59 1.46 -18.25
CA LYS A 271 11.37 0.95 -18.87
C LYS A 271 10.34 0.89 -17.77
N GLY A 272 9.32 1.76 -17.87
CA GLY A 272 8.20 1.85 -16.96
C GLY A 272 7.68 0.47 -16.58
N THR A 273 8.10 0.02 -15.44
CA THR A 273 7.66 -1.25 -14.90
C THR A 273 6.34 -0.96 -14.23
N GLY A 274 5.24 -1.34 -14.89
CA GLY A 274 3.95 -1.30 -14.23
C GLY A 274 4.09 -1.94 -12.86
N ALA A 275 3.94 -1.14 -11.80
CA ALA A 275 3.96 -1.65 -10.45
C ALA A 275 2.76 -2.57 -10.29
N THR A 276 2.94 -3.76 -9.72
CA THR A 276 1.80 -4.55 -9.29
C THR A 276 1.05 -3.76 -8.21
N ARG A 277 -0.25 -3.95 -8.06
CA ARG A 277 -1.05 -3.29 -7.01
C ARG A 277 -0.45 -3.55 -5.63
N VAL A 278 -0.06 -4.79 -5.37
CA VAL A 278 0.61 -5.19 -4.12
C VAL A 278 1.92 -4.41 -3.91
N ALA A 279 2.77 -4.30 -4.93
CA ALA A 279 4.01 -3.54 -4.80
C ALA A 279 3.76 -2.05 -4.55
N GLY A 280 2.69 -1.50 -5.13
CA GLY A 280 2.22 -0.14 -4.84
C GLY A 280 1.85 0.04 -3.38
N SER A 281 0.97 -0.83 -2.86
CA SER A 281 0.53 -0.82 -1.46
C SER A 281 1.69 -1.02 -0.49
N LEU A 282 2.62 -1.93 -0.80
CA LEU A 282 3.81 -2.16 0.04
C LEU A 282 4.79 -0.98 0.04
N ARG A 283 4.90 -0.22 -1.05
CA ARG A 283 5.71 1.02 -1.08
C ARG A 283 5.08 2.12 -0.22
N MET A 284 3.75 2.24 -0.26
CA MET A 284 3.03 3.17 0.62
C MET A 284 3.16 2.76 2.10
N ALA A 285 3.02 1.47 2.39
CA ALA A 285 3.27 0.91 3.72
C ALA A 285 4.71 1.18 4.19
N ALA A 286 5.70 1.01 3.33
CA ALA A 286 7.09 1.32 3.64
C ALA A 286 7.31 2.81 3.92
N LEU A 287 6.65 3.69 3.16
CA LEU A 287 6.74 5.14 3.37
C LEU A 287 6.13 5.55 4.71
N SER A 288 5.03 4.96 5.13
CA SER A 288 4.40 5.25 6.44
C SER A 288 5.30 4.90 7.63
N LEU A 289 6.29 4.03 7.45
CA LEU A 289 7.25 3.63 8.49
C LEU A 289 8.37 4.66 8.73
N CYS A 290 8.49 5.70 7.92
CA CYS A 290 9.59 6.66 8.04
C CYS A 290 9.69 7.33 9.42
N HIS A 291 8.53 7.54 10.07
CA HIS A 291 8.44 8.13 11.42
C HIS A 291 8.14 7.11 12.53
N SER A 292 8.05 5.83 12.18
CA SER A 292 7.73 4.78 13.16
C SER A 292 8.94 4.45 14.04
N SER A 293 8.67 4.16 15.33
CA SER A 293 9.66 3.71 16.30
C SER A 293 9.98 2.21 16.24
N CYS A 294 9.41 1.46 15.29
CA CYS A 294 9.67 0.04 15.10
C CYS A 294 11.01 -0.25 14.41
N ALA A 295 11.45 -1.51 14.42
CA ALA A 295 12.67 -1.95 13.77
C ALA A 295 12.69 -1.66 12.25
N LEU A 296 11.54 -1.81 11.57
CA LEU A 296 11.40 -1.48 10.15
C LEU A 296 11.55 0.03 9.89
N GLY A 297 11.05 0.88 10.80
CA GLY A 297 11.24 2.33 10.73
C GLY A 297 12.70 2.73 10.89
N ALA A 298 13.42 2.13 11.86
CA ALA A 298 14.84 2.32 12.02
C ALA A 298 15.63 1.87 10.77
N TYR A 299 15.28 0.71 10.20
CA TYR A 299 15.85 0.23 8.95
C TYR A 299 15.65 1.23 7.80
N PHE A 300 14.41 1.75 7.64
CA PHE A 300 14.06 2.74 6.62
C PHE A 300 14.92 4.00 6.76
N ARG A 301 14.93 4.63 7.95
CA ARG A 301 15.67 5.88 8.21
C ARG A 301 17.17 5.72 7.96
N ARG A 302 17.77 4.63 8.43
CA ARG A 302 19.18 4.34 8.18
C ARG A 302 19.49 4.21 6.69
N LEU A 303 18.64 3.54 5.93
CA LEU A 303 18.84 3.36 4.51
C LEU A 303 18.61 4.66 3.74
N ALA A 304 17.63 5.46 4.14
CA ALA A 304 17.33 6.76 3.56
C ALA A 304 18.52 7.74 3.70
N ARG A 305 19.15 7.79 4.88
CA ARG A 305 20.36 8.60 5.11
C ARG A 305 21.53 8.20 4.20
N ARG A 306 21.70 6.91 3.91
CA ARG A 306 22.86 6.40 3.16
C ARG A 306 22.64 6.36 1.65
N LYS A 307 21.41 6.05 1.18
CA LYS A 307 21.12 5.74 -0.23
C LYS A 307 19.94 6.53 -0.81
N GLY A 308 19.37 7.45 -0.03
CA GLY A 308 18.22 8.25 -0.42
C GLY A 308 16.87 7.58 -0.16
N GLY A 309 15.81 8.40 -0.07
CA GLY A 309 14.46 7.99 0.30
C GLY A 309 13.85 6.98 -0.66
N ALA A 310 14.00 7.18 -1.96
CA ALA A 310 13.44 6.25 -2.96
C ALA A 310 13.99 4.83 -2.79
N THR A 311 15.31 4.68 -2.56
CA THR A 311 15.94 3.38 -2.32
C THR A 311 15.44 2.76 -1.01
N ALA A 312 15.25 3.58 0.04
CA ALA A 312 14.74 3.12 1.32
C ALA A 312 13.29 2.57 1.19
N VAL A 313 12.43 3.25 0.43
CA VAL A 313 11.06 2.79 0.16
C VAL A 313 11.07 1.41 -0.50
N PHE A 314 11.82 1.22 -1.59
CA PHE A 314 11.85 -0.07 -2.29
C PHE A 314 12.46 -1.19 -1.43
N ALA A 315 13.53 -0.92 -0.71
CA ALA A 315 14.18 -1.92 0.13
C ALA A 315 13.30 -2.31 1.33
N THR A 316 12.59 -1.36 1.94
CA THR A 316 11.65 -1.65 3.03
C THR A 316 10.42 -2.39 2.52
N ALA A 317 9.85 -2.00 1.37
CA ALA A 317 8.76 -2.73 0.72
C ALA A 317 9.15 -4.18 0.38
N ARG A 318 10.38 -4.40 -0.08
CA ARG A 318 10.92 -5.75 -0.27
C ARG A 318 10.96 -6.54 1.03
N LYS A 319 11.39 -5.93 2.13
CA LYS A 319 11.46 -6.60 3.44
C LYS A 319 10.06 -6.93 3.96
N LEU A 320 9.09 -6.03 3.78
CA LEU A 320 7.67 -6.29 4.07
C LEU A 320 7.15 -7.51 3.27
N ALA A 321 7.43 -7.58 1.97
CA ALA A 321 7.06 -8.71 1.13
C ALA A 321 7.66 -10.04 1.63
N SER A 322 8.92 -10.04 2.10
CA SER A 322 9.55 -11.23 2.68
C SER A 322 8.83 -11.69 3.96
N TYR A 323 8.44 -10.77 4.84
CA TYR A 323 7.66 -11.13 6.04
C TYR A 323 6.28 -11.70 5.69
N ILE A 324 5.58 -11.08 4.75
CA ILE A 324 4.28 -11.55 4.27
C ILE A 324 4.41 -12.98 3.70
N TYR A 325 5.43 -13.24 2.87
CA TYR A 325 5.70 -14.56 2.33
C TYR A 325 5.89 -15.60 3.45
N ARG A 326 6.70 -15.27 4.46
CA ARG A 326 6.97 -16.18 5.59
C ARG A 326 5.72 -16.44 6.43
N MET A 327 4.93 -15.43 6.70
CA MET A 327 3.67 -15.57 7.43
C MET A 327 2.67 -16.45 6.68
N LEU A 328 2.44 -16.19 5.38
CA LEU A 328 1.48 -16.94 4.58
C LEU A 328 1.95 -18.35 4.25
N ARG A 329 3.25 -18.55 4.00
CA ARG A 329 3.80 -19.84 3.58
C ARG A 329 4.06 -20.79 4.74
N PHE A 330 4.55 -20.27 5.86
CA PHE A 330 5.06 -21.06 6.98
C PHE A 330 4.33 -20.79 8.30
N GLY A 331 3.33 -19.91 8.32
CA GLY A 331 2.66 -19.49 9.56
C GLY A 331 3.61 -18.77 10.53
N GLN A 332 4.78 -18.32 10.09
CA GLN A 332 5.77 -17.67 10.94
C GLN A 332 5.27 -16.31 11.43
N ASP A 333 5.10 -16.17 12.73
CA ASP A 333 4.70 -14.91 13.34
C ASP A 333 5.73 -13.80 13.13
N TYR A 334 5.21 -12.58 12.92
CA TYR A 334 6.02 -11.37 12.93
C TYR A 334 6.15 -10.85 14.36
N VAL A 335 7.40 -10.64 14.79
CA VAL A 335 7.72 -9.98 16.05
C VAL A 335 8.57 -8.76 15.77
N ASP A 336 8.12 -7.58 16.20
CA ASP A 336 8.92 -6.36 16.15
C ASP A 336 9.93 -6.36 17.31
N GLU A 337 11.20 -6.33 16.98
CA GLU A 337 12.29 -6.24 17.98
C GLU A 337 12.48 -4.81 18.52
N GLY A 338 11.76 -3.83 17.95
CA GLY A 338 11.90 -2.42 18.26
C GLY A 338 13.14 -1.75 17.62
N ALA A 339 13.09 -0.42 17.56
CA ALA A 339 14.16 0.36 16.92
C ALA A 339 15.49 0.24 17.66
N GLN A 340 15.46 0.26 19.00
CA GLN A 340 16.68 0.20 19.82
C GLN A 340 17.42 -1.13 19.67
N ALA A 341 16.71 -2.27 19.78
CA ALA A 341 17.31 -3.58 19.60
C ALA A 341 17.88 -3.75 18.19
N TYR A 342 17.16 -3.25 17.19
CA TYR A 342 17.63 -3.24 15.81
C TYR A 342 18.92 -2.42 15.63
N GLU A 343 19.01 -1.21 16.22
CA GLU A 343 20.19 -0.35 16.14
C GLU A 343 21.39 -0.98 16.85
N LEU A 344 21.21 -1.52 18.05
CA LEU A 344 22.25 -2.22 18.79
C LEU A 344 22.80 -3.43 18.01
N ARG A 345 21.91 -4.27 17.46
CA ARG A 345 22.32 -5.42 16.64
C ARG A 345 23.09 -4.97 15.40
N PHE A 346 22.68 -3.86 14.78
CA PHE A 346 23.37 -3.31 13.64
C PHE A 346 24.76 -2.78 14.00
N GLN A 347 24.90 -2.06 15.12
CA GLN A 347 26.19 -1.57 15.62
C GLN A 347 27.14 -2.73 15.90
N GLN A 348 26.67 -3.79 16.57
CA GLN A 348 27.47 -4.99 16.82
C GLN A 348 27.92 -5.66 15.51
N LYS A 349 27.03 -5.79 14.53
CA LYS A 349 27.37 -6.35 13.21
C LYS A 349 28.41 -5.49 12.50
N ARG A 350 28.28 -4.18 12.58
CA ARG A 350 29.24 -3.24 11.99
C ARG A 350 30.60 -3.35 12.68
N LEU A 351 30.61 -3.42 14.00
CA LEU A 351 31.84 -3.58 14.80
C LEU A 351 32.56 -4.86 14.40
N ARG A 352 31.86 -6.01 14.36
CA ARG A 352 32.44 -7.28 13.90
C ARG A 352 33.04 -7.19 12.49
N SER A 353 32.36 -6.52 11.56
CA SER A 353 32.87 -6.32 10.21
C SER A 353 34.14 -5.47 10.17
N ILE A 354 34.19 -4.37 10.93
CA ILE A 354 35.37 -3.50 11.02
C ILE A 354 36.54 -4.24 11.68
N THR A 355 36.28 -4.99 12.75
CA THR A 355 37.30 -5.81 13.42
C THR A 355 37.89 -6.86 12.46
N SER A 356 37.05 -7.50 11.64
CA SER A 356 37.51 -8.46 10.65
C SER A 356 38.42 -7.81 9.60
N VAL A 357 38.04 -6.63 9.08
CA VAL A 357 38.83 -5.90 8.08
C VAL A 357 40.12 -5.39 8.72
N ALA A 358 40.09 -4.86 9.94
CA ALA A 358 41.28 -4.42 10.67
C ALA A 358 42.29 -5.56 10.84
N LYS A 359 41.82 -6.75 11.27
CA LYS A 359 42.67 -7.96 11.35
C LYS A 359 43.34 -8.35 10.03
N GLN A 360 42.59 -8.28 8.91
CA GLN A 360 43.13 -8.57 7.59
C GLN A 360 44.23 -7.58 7.16
N MET A 361 44.15 -6.35 7.68
CA MET A 361 45.16 -5.27 7.44
C MET A 361 46.26 -5.26 8.48
N GLY A 362 46.31 -6.19 9.46
CA GLY A 362 47.31 -6.27 10.52
C GLY A 362 47.05 -5.35 11.72
N TYR A 363 45.85 -4.80 11.86
CA TYR A 363 45.46 -3.91 12.97
C TYR A 363 44.55 -4.58 13.98
N GLN A 364 44.61 -4.12 15.22
CA GLN A 364 43.68 -4.50 16.28
C GLN A 364 42.84 -3.28 16.67
N LEU A 365 41.51 -3.46 16.72
CA LEU A 365 40.59 -2.45 17.22
C LEU A 365 40.54 -2.54 18.74
N VAL A 366 40.82 -1.43 19.41
CA VAL A 366 40.72 -1.28 20.86
C VAL A 366 39.64 -0.20 21.14
N PRO A 367 38.72 -0.40 22.11
CA PRO A 367 37.82 0.66 22.54
C PRO A 367 38.58 1.88 23.00
N LEU A 368 38.07 3.07 22.71
CA LEU A 368 38.59 4.31 23.32
C LEU A 368 38.15 4.32 24.79
N ASP A 369 39.09 4.40 25.71
CA ASP A 369 38.75 4.66 27.10
C ASP A 369 38.13 6.04 27.24
N ASP A 370 37.08 6.18 28.04
CA ASP A 370 36.34 7.44 28.25
C ASP A 370 37.18 8.57 28.88
N THR A 371 38.47 8.34 29.10
CA THR A 371 39.39 9.24 29.79
C THR A 371 40.35 10.02 28.88
N VAL A 372 40.32 9.79 27.56
CA VAL A 372 41.15 10.62 26.64
C VAL A 372 40.33 11.81 26.14
N GLN A 373 40.30 12.88 26.93
CA GLN A 373 40.03 14.22 26.42
C GLN A 373 41.10 14.54 25.37
N VAL A 374 40.70 14.65 24.11
CA VAL A 374 41.56 15.17 23.05
C VAL A 374 41.75 16.64 23.33
N SER A 375 42.86 16.98 23.95
CA SER A 375 43.42 18.32 23.96
C SER A 375 44.05 18.56 22.59
N GLY A 376 43.50 19.49 21.83
CA GLY A 376 44.01 19.94 20.54
C GLY A 376 43.19 21.10 20.02
#